data_22059048886d01fe5cc192f6522d7222
#
_entry.id   22059048886d01fe5cc192f6522d7222
#
_cell.length_a   1.000
_cell.length_b   1.000
_cell.length_c   1.000
_cell.angle_alpha   90.00
_cell.angle_beta   90.00
_cell.angle_gamma   90.00
#
_symmetry.space_group_name_H-M   'P 1'
#
loop_
_entity.id
_entity.type
_entity.pdbx_description
1 polymer ?
#
loop_
_entity_poly.entity_id
_entity_poly.type
_entity_poly.pdbx_seq_one_letter_code
_entity_poly.pdbx_strand_id
1 'polypeptide(L)'
;MFNLDNLKEESLDAYIWGGVPNLHKVTPEYFFDCAVKDIEDGTSERHLANAISNAKKALHLRAEELCGGLGVFKIRTRNFPYLIEYLSKCGIIAPRILLRINKLRNKVEHDFYIPTLEEVENFIDITQLFLESTRKWMERLPREI
;
A
#
# COMPACT_ATOMS: atom_id res chain seq x y z
N MET A 1 12.01 17.02 22.27
CA MET A 1 10.86 17.93 22.08
C MET A 1 11.16 18.85 20.90
N PHE A 2 10.27 18.84 19.94
CA PHE A 2 10.42 19.67 18.75
C PHE A 2 10.15 21.14 19.08
N ASN A 3 11.09 22.04 18.77
CA ASN A 3 10.95 23.47 19.01
C ASN A 3 10.76 24.21 17.69
N LEU A 4 9.55 24.65 17.43
CA LEU A 4 9.17 25.40 16.24
C LEU A 4 9.89 26.76 16.12
N ASP A 5 10.27 27.35 17.23
CA ASP A 5 10.89 28.68 17.28
C ASP A 5 12.31 28.72 16.68
N ASN A 6 12.92 27.55 16.49
CA ASN A 6 14.26 27.43 15.90
C ASN A 6 14.25 27.15 14.39
N LEU A 7 13.09 27.03 13.78
CA LEU A 7 12.97 26.83 12.33
C LEU A 7 12.93 28.19 11.64
N LYS A 8 13.92 28.45 10.82
CA LYS A 8 13.83 29.56 9.86
C LYS A 8 12.80 29.18 8.79
N GLU A 9 12.03 30.16 8.35
CA GLU A 9 10.98 29.99 7.34
C GLU A 9 11.50 29.29 6.07
N GLU A 10 12.75 29.58 5.67
CA GLU A 10 13.46 28.94 4.56
C GLU A 10 13.79 27.46 4.80
N SER A 11 13.93 27.05 6.06
CA SER A 11 14.16 25.64 6.42
C SER A 11 12.87 24.84 6.40
N LEU A 12 11.73 25.47 6.62
CA LEU A 12 10.42 24.81 6.61
C LEU A 12 10.10 24.27 5.22
N ASP A 13 10.33 25.04 4.18
CA ASP A 13 10.08 24.64 2.79
C ASP A 13 10.98 23.47 2.37
N ALA A 14 12.22 23.43 2.83
CA ALA A 14 13.16 22.34 2.53
C ALA A 14 12.80 21.03 3.22
N TYR A 15 12.14 21.07 4.39
CA TYR A 15 11.82 19.89 5.20
C TYR A 15 10.41 19.37 4.99
N ILE A 16 9.46 20.22 4.60
CA ILE A 16 8.03 19.85 4.51
C ILE A 16 7.71 19.08 3.22
N TRP A 17 8.46 19.30 2.14
CA TRP A 17 8.16 18.79 0.81
C TRP A 17 9.15 17.71 0.35
N GLY A 18 9.36 16.70 1.18
CA GLY A 18 10.10 15.52 0.78
C GLY A 18 9.17 14.33 0.55
N GLY A 19 9.28 13.65 -0.59
CA GLY A 19 8.54 12.41 -0.81
C GLY A 19 8.99 11.29 0.13
N VAL A 20 8.15 10.25 0.25
CA VAL A 20 8.52 9.02 0.96
C VAL A 20 9.56 8.27 0.13
N PRO A 21 10.71 7.90 0.70
CA PRO A 21 11.67 7.09 -0.04
C PRO A 21 11.13 5.68 -0.30
N ASN A 22 11.43 5.13 -1.46
CA ASN A 22 11.12 3.74 -1.75
C ASN A 22 11.91 2.82 -0.80
N LEU A 23 11.20 1.94 -0.12
CA LEU A 23 11.79 0.96 0.81
C LEU A 23 12.45 -0.21 0.09
N HIS A 24 12.08 -0.46 -1.15
CA HIS A 24 12.51 -1.59 -1.97
C HIS A 24 12.89 -1.14 -3.38
N LYS A 25 13.64 -2.00 -4.09
CA LYS A 25 13.99 -1.76 -5.50
C LYS A 25 12.79 -1.77 -6.44
N VAL A 26 11.74 -2.51 -6.07
CA VAL A 26 10.52 -2.68 -6.85
C VAL A 26 9.41 -1.82 -6.25
N THR A 27 8.65 -1.14 -7.10
CA THR A 27 7.57 -0.24 -6.68
C THR A 27 6.23 -0.95 -6.55
N PRO A 28 5.28 -0.42 -5.77
CA PRO A 28 3.91 -0.93 -5.75
C PRO A 28 3.26 -0.95 -7.14
N GLU A 29 3.51 0.07 -7.95
CA GLU A 29 3.00 0.18 -9.32
C GLU A 29 3.48 -0.96 -10.21
N TYR A 30 4.71 -1.40 -10.06
CA TYR A 30 5.23 -2.56 -10.80
C TYR A 30 4.41 -3.82 -10.50
N PHE A 31 4.15 -4.11 -9.24
CA PHE A 31 3.33 -5.27 -8.87
C PHE A 31 1.88 -5.13 -9.32
N PHE A 32 1.33 -3.93 -9.27
CA PHE A 32 0.00 -3.66 -9.80
C PHE A 32 -0.07 -3.94 -11.31
N ASP A 33 0.89 -3.48 -12.09
CA ASP A 33 0.97 -3.73 -13.53
C ASP A 33 1.11 -5.22 -13.82
N CYS A 34 1.87 -5.96 -13.02
CA CYS A 34 1.95 -7.42 -13.12
C CYS A 34 0.59 -8.07 -12.88
N ALA A 35 -0.17 -7.63 -11.88
CA ALA A 35 -1.49 -8.17 -11.59
C ALA A 35 -2.48 -7.94 -12.74
N VAL A 36 -2.49 -6.75 -13.32
CA VAL A 36 -3.31 -6.42 -14.49
C VAL A 36 -2.94 -7.30 -15.67
N LYS A 37 -1.65 -7.45 -15.94
CA LYS A 37 -1.14 -8.26 -17.02
C LYS A 37 -1.50 -9.74 -16.85
N ASP A 38 -1.45 -10.26 -15.64
CA ASP A 38 -1.83 -11.65 -15.37
C ASP A 38 -3.26 -11.95 -15.82
N ILE A 39 -4.24 -11.07 -15.55
CA ILE A 39 -5.63 -11.28 -15.99
C ILE A 39 -5.87 -10.94 -17.47
N GLU A 40 -5.03 -10.10 -18.08
CA GLU A 40 -5.06 -9.85 -19.52
C GLU A 40 -4.52 -11.05 -20.31
N ASP A 41 -3.54 -11.76 -19.77
CA ASP A 41 -2.91 -12.93 -20.41
C ASP A 41 -3.82 -14.17 -20.35
N GLY A 42 -4.74 -14.25 -19.40
CA GLY A 42 -5.69 -15.36 -19.30
C GLY A 42 -6.52 -15.34 -18.02
N THR A 43 -7.46 -16.27 -17.93
CA THR A 43 -8.39 -16.41 -16.81
C THR A 43 -8.33 -17.79 -16.17
N SER A 44 -7.25 -18.55 -16.40
CA SER A 44 -7.04 -19.82 -15.73
C SER A 44 -6.77 -19.62 -14.23
N GLU A 45 -6.92 -20.69 -13.44
CA GLU A 45 -6.65 -20.66 -12.00
C GLU A 45 -5.28 -20.09 -11.68
N ARG A 46 -4.27 -20.41 -12.50
CA ARG A 46 -2.91 -19.86 -12.36
C ARG A 46 -2.87 -18.35 -12.56
N HIS A 47 -3.52 -17.83 -13.59
CA HIS A 47 -3.58 -16.39 -13.84
C HIS A 47 -4.27 -15.65 -12.70
N LEU A 48 -5.39 -16.19 -12.22
CA LEU A 48 -6.15 -15.60 -11.11
C LEU A 48 -5.34 -15.59 -9.80
N ALA A 49 -4.67 -16.70 -9.48
CA ALA A 49 -3.83 -16.79 -8.29
C ALA A 49 -2.63 -15.83 -8.36
N ASN A 50 -1.97 -15.72 -9.51
CA ASN A 50 -0.85 -14.80 -9.71
C ASN A 50 -1.30 -13.34 -9.59
N ALA A 51 -2.43 -12.99 -10.20
CA ALA A 51 -2.99 -11.65 -10.15
C ALA A 51 -3.28 -11.20 -8.70
N ILE A 52 -3.94 -12.04 -7.90
CA ILE A 52 -4.16 -11.77 -6.47
C ILE A 52 -2.84 -11.59 -5.73
N SER A 53 -1.87 -12.45 -5.96
CA SER A 53 -0.57 -12.40 -5.31
C SER A 53 0.16 -11.08 -5.61
N ASN A 54 0.16 -10.66 -6.88
CA ASN A 54 0.80 -9.41 -7.30
C ASN A 54 0.05 -8.17 -6.80
N ALA A 55 -1.27 -8.15 -6.88
CA ALA A 55 -2.08 -7.06 -6.34
C ALA A 55 -1.88 -6.90 -4.82
N LYS A 56 -1.82 -8.00 -4.09
CA LYS A 56 -1.50 -8.02 -2.66
C LYS A 56 -0.13 -7.40 -2.38
N LYS A 57 0.89 -7.76 -3.14
CA LYS A 57 2.24 -7.20 -2.97
C LYS A 57 2.23 -5.68 -3.18
N ALA A 58 1.53 -5.21 -4.20
CA ALA A 58 1.37 -3.78 -4.47
C ALA A 58 0.72 -3.05 -3.27
N LEU A 59 -0.37 -3.60 -2.77
CA LEU A 59 -1.12 -3.04 -1.65
C LEU A 59 -0.29 -3.01 -0.36
N HIS A 60 0.35 -4.12 -0.04
CA HIS A 60 1.16 -4.26 1.16
C HIS A 60 2.38 -3.32 1.12
N LEU A 61 3.09 -3.28 0.00
CA LEU A 61 4.27 -2.43 -0.17
C LEU A 61 3.92 -0.95 -0.03
N ARG A 62 2.82 -0.49 -0.64
CA ARG A 62 2.35 0.90 -0.47
C ARG A 62 1.99 1.19 0.99
N ALA A 63 1.33 0.27 1.68
CA ALA A 63 1.01 0.42 3.10
C ALA A 63 2.29 0.52 3.97
N GLU A 64 3.29 -0.29 3.70
CA GLU A 64 4.60 -0.21 4.38
C GLU A 64 5.29 1.13 4.12
N GLU A 65 5.33 1.58 2.88
CA GLU A 65 5.96 2.86 2.52
C GLU A 65 5.29 4.04 3.22
N LEU A 66 3.96 4.09 3.21
CA LEU A 66 3.20 5.15 3.90
C LEU A 66 3.44 5.12 5.41
N CYS A 67 3.33 3.96 6.03
CA CYS A 67 3.56 3.82 7.48
C CYS A 67 4.99 4.15 7.86
N GLY A 68 5.96 3.73 7.06
CA GLY A 68 7.37 4.08 7.25
C GLY A 68 7.60 5.59 7.17
N GLY A 69 6.97 6.26 6.21
CA GLY A 69 7.00 7.72 6.08
C GLY A 69 6.32 8.45 7.24
N LEU A 70 5.35 7.81 7.90
CA LEU A 70 4.65 8.34 9.08
C LEU A 70 5.33 7.95 10.40
N GLY A 71 6.50 7.34 10.37
CA GLY A 71 7.32 7.06 11.55
C GLY A 71 7.10 5.71 12.22
N VAL A 72 6.45 4.75 11.57
CA VAL A 72 6.33 3.39 12.13
C VAL A 72 7.71 2.74 12.17
N PHE A 73 8.09 2.32 13.37
CA PHE A 73 9.36 1.64 13.62
C PHE A 73 9.27 0.15 13.28
N LYS A 74 10.36 -0.43 12.75
CA LYS A 74 10.44 -1.84 12.35
C LYS A 74 9.30 -2.26 11.42
N ILE A 75 9.07 -1.52 10.37
CA ILE A 75 7.95 -1.67 9.45
C ILE A 75 7.80 -3.10 8.90
N ARG A 76 8.90 -3.79 8.58
CA ARG A 76 8.88 -5.13 8.01
C ARG A 76 8.40 -6.23 8.96
N THR A 77 8.37 -5.94 10.26
CA THR A 77 7.86 -6.88 11.28
C THR A 77 6.35 -6.71 11.51
N ARG A 78 5.73 -5.72 10.86
CA ARG A 78 4.31 -5.41 11.03
C ARG A 78 3.47 -6.16 10.01
N ASN A 79 2.35 -6.72 10.47
CA ASN A 79 1.40 -7.37 9.58
C ASN A 79 0.48 -6.34 8.90
N PHE A 80 -0.20 -6.78 7.84
CA PHE A 80 -1.07 -5.89 7.06
C PHE A 80 -2.21 -5.28 7.89
N PRO A 81 -2.93 -6.00 8.76
CA PRO A 81 -3.95 -5.39 9.62
C PRO A 81 -3.42 -4.27 10.50
N TYR A 82 -2.21 -4.42 11.04
CA TYR A 82 -1.56 -3.36 11.83
C TYR A 82 -1.33 -2.10 10.99
N LEU A 83 -0.80 -2.25 9.78
CA LEU A 83 -0.54 -1.13 8.87
C LEU A 83 -1.83 -0.39 8.52
N ILE A 84 -2.90 -1.14 8.22
CA ILE A 84 -4.21 -0.56 7.89
C ILE A 84 -4.80 0.19 9.09
N GLU A 85 -4.72 -0.35 10.28
CA GLU A 85 -5.18 0.32 11.49
C GLU A 85 -4.40 1.61 11.73
N TYR A 86 -3.08 1.58 11.59
CA TYR A 86 -2.24 2.76 11.75
C TYR A 86 -2.60 3.86 10.74
N LEU A 87 -2.74 3.52 9.46
CA LEU A 87 -3.14 4.47 8.41
C LEU A 87 -4.54 5.03 8.65
N SER A 88 -5.46 4.20 9.14
CA SER A 88 -6.80 4.64 9.52
C SER A 88 -6.78 5.67 10.64
N LYS A 89 -5.98 5.45 11.68
CA LYS A 89 -5.80 6.41 12.78
C LYS A 89 -5.18 7.72 12.31
N CYS A 90 -4.36 7.68 11.27
CA CYS A 90 -3.82 8.87 10.63
C CYS A 90 -4.80 9.56 9.67
N GLY A 91 -6.01 9.01 9.47
CA GLY A 91 -7.03 9.58 8.60
C GLY A 91 -6.76 9.42 7.11
N ILE A 92 -5.88 8.50 6.71
CA ILE A 92 -5.43 8.37 5.32
C ILE A 92 -6.33 7.46 4.49
N ILE A 93 -6.89 6.42 5.11
CA ILE A 93 -7.65 5.38 4.41
C ILE A 93 -8.96 5.01 5.10
N ALA A 94 -9.87 4.41 4.32
CA ALA A 94 -11.04 3.71 4.83
C ALA A 94 -10.68 2.23 5.11
N PRO A 95 -10.57 1.81 6.38
CA PRO A 95 -10.00 0.50 6.71
C PRO A 95 -10.90 -0.67 6.35
N ARG A 96 -12.20 -0.45 6.31
CA ARG A 96 -13.22 -1.49 6.18
C ARG A 96 -13.07 -2.33 4.91
N ILE A 97 -12.85 -1.66 3.78
CA ILE A 97 -12.70 -2.31 2.48
C ILE A 97 -11.37 -3.07 2.39
N LEU A 98 -10.30 -2.49 2.92
CA LEU A 98 -8.97 -3.12 2.90
C LEU A 98 -8.91 -4.35 3.81
N LEU A 99 -9.58 -4.33 4.95
CA LEU A 99 -9.69 -5.50 5.81
C LEU A 99 -10.52 -6.61 5.16
N ARG A 100 -11.52 -6.25 4.38
CA ARG A 100 -12.33 -7.22 3.61
C ARG A 100 -11.49 -7.93 2.55
N ILE A 101 -10.71 -7.20 1.76
CA ILE A 101 -9.84 -7.83 0.76
C ILE A 101 -8.70 -8.62 1.40
N ASN A 102 -8.24 -8.24 2.57
CA ASN A 102 -7.27 -9.03 3.32
C ASN A 102 -7.82 -10.41 3.71
N LYS A 103 -9.10 -10.51 4.01
CA LYS A 103 -9.76 -11.82 4.26
C LYS A 103 -9.74 -12.70 3.02
N LEU A 104 -10.04 -12.15 1.83
CA LEU A 104 -9.97 -12.91 0.59
C LEU A 104 -8.54 -13.40 0.33
N ARG A 105 -7.56 -12.51 0.48
CA ARG A 105 -6.14 -12.86 0.36
C ARG A 105 -5.76 -14.02 1.27
N ASN A 106 -6.18 -13.99 2.54
CA ASN A 106 -5.88 -15.05 3.50
C ASN A 106 -6.52 -16.39 3.11
N LYS A 107 -7.74 -16.36 2.58
CA LYS A 107 -8.40 -17.54 2.02
C LYS A 107 -7.59 -18.16 0.88
N VAL A 108 -7.12 -17.35 -0.05
CA VAL A 108 -6.31 -17.82 -1.19
C VAL A 108 -4.99 -18.42 -0.72
N GLU A 109 -4.33 -17.83 0.25
CA GLU A 109 -3.01 -18.27 0.71
C GLU A 109 -3.07 -19.47 1.68
N HIS A 110 -4.00 -19.47 2.62
CA HIS A 110 -4.01 -20.44 3.72
C HIS A 110 -5.01 -21.57 3.53
N ASP A 111 -6.12 -21.32 2.82
CA ASP A 111 -7.18 -22.30 2.60
C ASP A 111 -7.14 -22.91 1.20
N PHE A 112 -6.12 -22.58 0.41
CA PHE A 112 -5.98 -23.01 -0.99
C PHE A 112 -7.21 -22.68 -1.84
N TYR A 113 -7.90 -21.60 -1.49
CA TYR A 113 -9.07 -21.12 -2.22
C TYR A 113 -8.66 -20.56 -3.57
N ILE A 114 -9.39 -20.95 -4.62
CA ILE A 114 -9.19 -20.40 -5.96
C ILE A 114 -10.19 -19.27 -6.15
N PRO A 115 -9.74 -18.00 -6.31
CA PRO A 115 -10.64 -16.88 -6.47
C PRO A 115 -11.34 -16.91 -7.82
N THR A 116 -12.54 -16.34 -7.87
CA THR A 116 -13.24 -16.09 -9.13
C THR A 116 -12.62 -14.89 -9.85
N LEU A 117 -12.85 -14.78 -11.18
CA LEU A 117 -12.41 -13.63 -11.95
C LEU A 117 -12.96 -12.31 -11.35
N GLU A 118 -14.23 -12.29 -10.98
CA GLU A 118 -14.87 -11.13 -10.34
C GLU A 118 -14.17 -10.72 -9.04
N GLU A 119 -13.82 -11.68 -8.19
CA GLU A 119 -13.09 -11.42 -6.95
C GLU A 119 -11.70 -10.83 -7.23
N VAL A 120 -11.02 -11.34 -8.25
CA VAL A 120 -9.68 -10.83 -8.66
C VAL A 120 -9.79 -9.41 -9.22
N GLU A 121 -10.74 -9.17 -10.11
CA GLU A 121 -10.97 -7.83 -10.68
C GLU A 121 -11.31 -6.81 -9.58
N ASN A 122 -12.18 -7.16 -8.65
CA ASN A 122 -12.48 -6.30 -7.50
C ASN A 122 -11.24 -6.01 -6.65
N PHE A 123 -10.41 -7.00 -6.42
CA PHE A 123 -9.17 -6.83 -5.68
C PHE A 123 -8.21 -5.87 -6.39
N ILE A 124 -8.07 -6.02 -7.69
CA ILE A 124 -7.24 -5.14 -8.53
C ILE A 124 -7.78 -3.71 -8.51
N ASP A 125 -9.08 -3.53 -8.67
CA ASP A 125 -9.72 -2.21 -8.65
C ASP A 125 -9.52 -1.50 -7.31
N ILE A 126 -9.70 -2.22 -6.20
CA ILE A 126 -9.46 -1.67 -4.86
C ILE A 126 -7.98 -1.30 -4.68
N THR A 127 -7.07 -2.14 -5.17
CA THR A 127 -5.64 -1.84 -5.14
C THR A 127 -5.33 -0.57 -5.93
N GLN A 128 -5.90 -0.42 -7.12
CA GLN A 128 -5.74 0.79 -7.92
C GLN A 128 -6.23 2.03 -7.20
N LEU A 129 -7.43 1.98 -6.62
CA LEU A 129 -7.97 3.09 -5.85
C LEU A 129 -7.07 3.46 -4.67
N PHE A 130 -6.53 2.46 -3.97
CA PHE A 130 -5.60 2.70 -2.87
C PHE A 130 -4.30 3.36 -3.34
N LEU A 131 -3.70 2.87 -4.42
CA LEU A 131 -2.48 3.46 -4.98
C LEU A 131 -2.71 4.90 -5.44
N GLU A 132 -3.79 5.16 -6.16
CA GLU A 132 -4.13 6.49 -6.67
C GLU A 132 -4.46 7.47 -5.53
N SER A 133 -5.28 7.06 -4.57
CA SER A 133 -5.69 7.92 -3.45
C SER A 133 -4.53 8.26 -2.50
N THR A 134 -3.51 7.41 -2.42
CA THR A 134 -2.34 7.61 -1.54
C THR A 134 -1.14 8.23 -2.26
N ARG A 135 -1.20 8.44 -3.57
CA ARG A 135 -0.11 9.01 -4.36
C ARG A 135 0.35 10.37 -3.82
N LYS A 136 -0.58 11.24 -3.46
CA LYS A 136 -0.29 12.57 -2.89
C LYS A 136 0.55 12.49 -1.61
N TRP A 137 0.34 11.45 -0.80
CA TRP A 137 1.09 11.27 0.44
C TRP A 137 2.52 10.81 0.17
N MET A 138 2.73 10.00 -0.88
CA MET A 138 4.07 9.59 -1.31
C MET A 138 4.92 10.78 -1.78
N GLU A 139 4.28 11.76 -2.40
CA GLU A 139 4.96 12.95 -2.94
C GLU A 139 5.14 14.08 -1.91
N ARG A 140 4.25 14.15 -0.91
CA ARG A 140 4.10 15.32 -0.03
C ARG A 140 4.20 15.03 1.46
N LEU A 141 4.59 13.83 1.87
CA LEU A 141 4.85 13.58 3.29
C LEU A 141 6.10 14.33 3.74
N PRO A 142 6.06 14.97 4.94
CA PRO A 142 7.26 15.59 5.48
C PRO A 142 8.32 14.51 5.75
N ARG A 143 9.53 14.74 5.26
CA ARG A 143 10.67 13.82 5.49
C ARG A 143 11.20 13.93 6.90
N GLU A 144 11.22 15.15 7.40
CA GLU A 144 11.73 15.49 8.74
C GLU A 144 10.83 16.57 9.33
N ILE A 145 10.45 16.37 10.52
CA ILE A 145 9.69 17.35 11.28
C ILE A 145 10.53 17.82 12.46
#